data_9685ce70b05970d6b6a0df9ca303c203
#
_entry.id   9685ce70b05970d6b6a0df9ca303c203
#
_cell.length_a   1.000
_cell.length_b   1.000
_cell.length_c   1.000
_cell.angle_alpha   90.00
_cell.angle_beta   90.00
_cell.angle_gamma   90.00
#
_symmetry.space_group_name_H-M   'P 1'
#
loop_
_entity.id
_entity.type
_entity.pdbx_description
1 polymer ?
#
loop_
_entity_poly.entity_id
_entity_poly.type
_entity_poly.pdbx_seq_one_letter_code
_entity_poly.pdbx_strand_id
1 'polypeptide(L)'
;DVVGMRCHWFRNADWRRPVPSPELERQINWRLYKESSGGLMTELACHQLEVCNWAARRMPESIIGMGDIVYWKDGREVYDSVNVTYRYSDGAKIAYESLISNKFNGMEDQILGHKGTMEMAKGIYYLEEDHSTSGIRQLIGQVKDKVFAAIPTAGPSWRPETKMEYTPHFIIEGDIQVNNGLSMIGADKD
;
A
#
# COMPACT_ATOMS: atom_id res chain seq x y z
N ASP A 1 4.62 9.08 14.50
CA ASP A 1 3.82 9.78 13.47
C ASP A 1 4.11 9.16 12.10
N VAL A 2 3.09 9.06 11.27
CA VAL A 2 3.23 8.64 9.87
C VAL A 2 3.76 9.80 9.06
N VAL A 3 4.79 9.56 8.26
CA VAL A 3 5.45 10.57 7.45
C VAL A 3 5.21 10.39 5.95
N GLY A 4 4.80 9.21 5.55
CA GLY A 4 4.44 8.89 4.17
C GLY A 4 3.85 7.50 4.05
N MET A 5 3.25 7.23 2.91
CA MET A 5 2.70 5.91 2.58
C MET A 5 2.90 5.63 1.10
N ARG A 6 3.07 4.37 0.78
CA ARG A 6 3.18 3.88 -0.59
C ARG A 6 2.25 2.70 -0.75
N CYS A 7 1.40 2.76 -1.74
CA CYS A 7 0.45 1.70 -2.01
C CYS A 7 0.47 1.38 -3.49
N HIS A 8 0.38 0.12 -3.81
CA HIS A 8 0.16 -0.27 -5.19
C HIS A 8 -0.75 -1.48 -5.28
N TRP A 9 -1.44 -1.57 -6.41
CA TRP A 9 -2.23 -2.75 -6.74
C TRP A 9 -2.01 -3.12 -8.19
N PHE A 10 -1.16 -4.10 -8.40
CA PHE A 10 -0.83 -4.62 -9.72
C PHE A 10 -1.53 -5.93 -9.97
N ARG A 11 -2.20 -6.01 -11.09
CA ARG A 11 -2.91 -7.21 -11.54
C ARG A 11 -2.61 -7.45 -13.01
N ASN A 12 -2.72 -8.69 -13.43
CA ASN A 12 -2.77 -9.05 -14.83
C ASN A 12 -4.14 -9.69 -15.07
N ALA A 13 -5.15 -8.86 -15.19
CA ALA A 13 -6.53 -9.30 -15.34
C ALA A 13 -7.35 -8.27 -16.09
N ASP A 14 -7.99 -8.73 -17.14
CA ASP A 14 -9.04 -8.01 -17.80
C ASP A 14 -10.33 -8.08 -16.95
N TRP A 15 -11.02 -6.99 -16.82
CA TRP A 15 -12.33 -6.99 -16.16
C TRP A 15 -13.48 -7.32 -17.07
N ARG A 16 -13.22 -7.45 -18.36
CA ARG A 16 -14.22 -7.74 -19.36
C ARG A 16 -14.75 -9.18 -19.25
N ARG A 17 -16.03 -9.29 -19.30
CA ARG A 17 -16.74 -10.56 -19.30
C ARG A 17 -17.43 -10.78 -20.64
N PRO A 18 -17.55 -12.03 -21.12
CA PRO A 18 -18.37 -12.34 -22.28
C PRO A 18 -19.81 -11.91 -22.07
N VAL A 19 -20.42 -11.37 -23.09
CA VAL A 19 -21.82 -10.96 -23.06
C VAL A 19 -22.64 -11.79 -24.06
N PRO A 20 -23.85 -12.19 -23.70
CA PRO A 20 -24.69 -13.00 -24.57
C PRO A 20 -25.27 -12.21 -25.76
N SER A 21 -25.38 -10.90 -25.61
CA SER A 21 -25.77 -9.99 -26.70
C SER A 21 -25.20 -8.60 -26.52
N PRO A 22 -24.97 -7.83 -27.58
CA PRO A 22 -24.34 -6.51 -27.51
C PRO A 22 -25.11 -5.51 -26.64
N GLU A 23 -26.40 -5.65 -26.51
CA GLU A 23 -27.25 -4.74 -25.72
C GLU A 23 -26.93 -4.83 -24.23
N LEU A 24 -26.38 -5.96 -23.79
CA LEU A 24 -26.03 -6.20 -22.39
C LEU A 24 -24.59 -5.79 -22.04
N GLU A 25 -23.84 -5.31 -23.03
CA GLU A 25 -22.42 -4.97 -22.84
C GLU A 25 -22.20 -4.01 -21.66
N ARG A 26 -22.88 -2.89 -21.63
CA ARG A 26 -22.70 -1.88 -20.59
C ARG A 26 -23.23 -2.33 -19.23
N GLN A 27 -24.21 -3.20 -19.21
CA GLN A 27 -24.77 -3.73 -17.97
C GLN A 27 -23.86 -4.77 -17.33
N ILE A 28 -23.32 -5.70 -18.13
CA ILE A 28 -22.45 -6.78 -17.63
C ILE A 28 -21.03 -6.26 -17.36
N ASN A 29 -20.51 -5.46 -18.28
CA ASN A 29 -19.17 -4.89 -18.20
C ASN A 29 -19.14 -3.47 -17.64
N TRP A 30 -20.06 -3.14 -16.75
CA TRP A 30 -20.25 -1.82 -16.18
C TRP A 30 -18.96 -1.18 -15.62
N ARG A 31 -18.03 -1.99 -15.11
CA ARG A 31 -16.74 -1.52 -14.60
C ARG A 31 -15.85 -0.85 -15.64
N LEU A 32 -16.12 -1.06 -16.91
CA LEU A 32 -15.31 -0.55 -18.00
C LEU A 32 -15.77 0.84 -18.48
N TYR A 33 -16.90 1.33 -18.00
CA TYR A 33 -17.55 2.53 -18.51
C TYR A 33 -17.65 3.62 -17.42
N LYS A 34 -17.30 4.86 -17.81
CA LYS A 34 -17.27 6.01 -16.89
C LYS A 34 -18.62 6.37 -16.29
N GLU A 35 -19.71 6.05 -16.98
CA GLU A 35 -21.06 6.30 -16.48
C GLU A 35 -21.41 5.48 -15.23
N SER A 36 -20.75 4.37 -15.03
CA SER A 36 -21.07 3.39 -13.97
C SER A 36 -19.91 3.07 -13.05
N SER A 37 -18.69 3.47 -13.39
CA SER A 37 -17.48 3.17 -12.59
C SER A 37 -16.47 4.30 -12.66
N GLY A 38 -15.80 4.55 -11.53
CA GLY A 38 -14.61 5.39 -11.48
C GLY A 38 -13.30 4.64 -11.76
N GLY A 39 -13.39 3.42 -12.29
CA GLY A 39 -12.23 2.62 -12.68
C GLY A 39 -11.34 2.22 -11.51
N LEU A 40 -10.04 2.20 -11.74
CA LEU A 40 -9.06 1.73 -10.74
C LEU A 40 -9.13 2.49 -9.42
N MET A 41 -9.53 3.76 -9.44
CA MET A 41 -9.58 4.56 -8.23
C MET A 41 -10.73 4.16 -7.30
N THR A 42 -11.88 3.81 -7.85
CA THR A 42 -13.05 3.40 -7.05
C THR A 42 -13.11 1.90 -6.80
N GLU A 43 -12.54 1.09 -7.69
CA GLU A 43 -12.64 -0.36 -7.58
C GLU A 43 -11.47 -0.99 -6.81
N LEU A 44 -10.32 -0.34 -6.80
CA LEU A 44 -9.11 -0.83 -6.15
C LEU A 44 -8.56 0.15 -5.11
N ALA A 45 -8.27 1.38 -5.53
CA ALA A 45 -7.60 2.35 -4.67
C ALA A 45 -8.38 2.67 -3.39
N CYS A 46 -9.69 2.69 -3.44
CA CYS A 46 -10.52 3.02 -2.28
C CYS A 46 -10.20 2.14 -1.06
N HIS A 47 -9.90 0.88 -1.26
CA HIS A 47 -9.56 -0.04 -0.18
C HIS A 47 -8.25 0.35 0.52
N GLN A 48 -7.20 0.60 -0.28
CA GLN A 48 -5.89 0.96 0.25
C GLN A 48 -5.87 2.39 0.80
N LEU A 49 -6.58 3.31 0.17
CA LEU A 49 -6.70 4.68 0.66
C LEU A 49 -7.42 4.76 2.00
N GLU A 50 -8.39 3.89 2.24
CA GLU A 50 -9.05 3.80 3.53
C GLU A 50 -8.06 3.38 4.63
N VAL A 51 -7.25 2.36 4.37
CA VAL A 51 -6.18 1.94 5.28
C VAL A 51 -5.21 3.09 5.55
N CYS A 52 -4.83 3.83 4.51
CA CYS A 52 -3.95 4.99 4.65
C CYS A 52 -4.58 6.09 5.51
N ASN A 53 -5.86 6.39 5.31
CA ASN A 53 -6.59 7.38 6.11
C ASN A 53 -6.70 6.94 7.57
N TRP A 54 -6.88 5.67 7.83
CA TRP A 54 -6.85 5.11 9.17
C TRP A 54 -5.49 5.33 9.83
N ALA A 55 -4.41 5.00 9.14
CA ALA A 55 -3.06 5.18 9.64
C ALA A 55 -2.74 6.66 9.88
N ALA A 56 -3.15 7.52 8.97
CA ALA A 56 -2.95 8.96 9.06
C ALA A 56 -3.90 9.62 10.07
N ARG A 57 -5.04 9.00 10.38
CA ARG A 57 -6.14 9.55 11.21
C ARG A 57 -6.68 10.88 10.71
N ARG A 58 -6.67 11.08 9.39
CA ARG A 58 -7.16 12.28 8.73
C ARG A 58 -7.37 12.02 7.24
N MET A 59 -8.06 12.95 6.59
CA MET A 59 -8.28 12.92 5.15
C MET A 59 -7.24 13.77 4.41
N PRO A 60 -6.86 13.41 3.18
CA PRO A 60 -5.98 14.23 2.37
C PRO A 60 -6.66 15.54 1.94
N GLU A 61 -5.84 16.60 1.75
CA GLU A 61 -6.30 17.92 1.33
C GLU A 61 -6.24 18.13 -0.18
N SER A 62 -5.33 17.45 -0.83
CA SER A 62 -5.09 17.62 -2.25
C SER A 62 -4.64 16.33 -2.92
N ILE A 63 -4.91 16.26 -4.21
CA ILE A 63 -4.59 15.11 -5.05
C ILE A 63 -4.02 15.60 -6.38
N ILE A 64 -3.05 14.90 -6.88
CA ILE A 64 -2.53 15.05 -8.23
C ILE A 64 -2.29 13.67 -8.81
N GLY A 65 -2.58 13.47 -10.08
CA GLY A 65 -2.38 12.17 -10.68
C GLY A 65 -2.53 12.16 -12.19
N MET A 66 -2.15 11.04 -12.75
CA MET A 66 -2.29 10.73 -14.17
C MET A 66 -2.88 9.34 -14.34
N GLY A 67 -3.58 9.14 -15.43
CA GLY A 67 -4.09 7.83 -15.79
C GLY A 67 -4.32 7.73 -17.27
N ASP A 68 -4.18 6.53 -17.80
CA ASP A 68 -4.34 6.26 -19.22
C ASP A 68 -4.84 4.84 -19.47
N ILE A 69 -5.33 4.61 -20.70
CA ILE A 69 -5.57 3.28 -21.23
C ILE A 69 -4.32 2.88 -22.03
N VAL A 70 -3.42 2.17 -21.37
CA VAL A 70 -2.12 1.83 -21.94
C VAL A 70 -2.16 0.53 -22.73
N TYR A 71 -2.73 -0.49 -22.16
CA TYR A 71 -2.72 -1.84 -22.73
C TYR A 71 -4.07 -2.32 -23.25
N TRP A 72 -5.13 -2.24 -22.45
CA TRP A 72 -6.43 -2.83 -22.78
C TRP A 72 -7.23 -1.91 -23.73
N LYS A 73 -6.88 -1.93 -25.01
CA LYS A 73 -7.52 -1.14 -26.08
C LYS A 73 -8.79 -1.82 -26.60
N ASP A 74 -9.68 -2.20 -25.71
CA ASP A 74 -10.86 -3.03 -25.98
C ASP A 74 -12.18 -2.24 -25.99
N GLY A 75 -12.09 -0.91 -26.07
CA GLY A 75 -13.27 -0.03 -26.07
C GLY A 75 -13.71 0.39 -24.67
N ARG A 76 -12.92 0.09 -23.63
CA ARG A 76 -13.17 0.62 -22.30
C ARG A 76 -12.99 2.13 -22.24
N GLU A 77 -13.65 2.75 -21.30
CA GLU A 77 -13.56 4.19 -21.05
C GLU A 77 -12.73 4.52 -19.79
N VAL A 78 -12.60 3.56 -18.88
CA VAL A 78 -11.82 3.73 -17.65
C VAL A 78 -10.35 3.38 -17.87
N TYR A 79 -9.48 4.00 -17.11
CA TYR A 79 -8.05 3.77 -17.21
C TYR A 79 -7.64 2.37 -16.75
N ASP A 80 -6.62 1.81 -17.35
CA ASP A 80 -5.99 0.56 -16.95
C ASP A 80 -4.64 0.76 -16.25
N SER A 81 -4.20 2.02 -16.17
CA SER A 81 -3.01 2.46 -15.46
C SER A 81 -3.27 3.80 -14.80
N VAL A 82 -2.93 3.94 -13.53
CA VAL A 82 -3.05 5.20 -12.79
C VAL A 82 -1.86 5.38 -11.85
N ASN A 83 -1.46 6.63 -11.67
CA ASN A 83 -0.42 7.05 -10.75
C ASN A 83 -0.91 8.30 -10.04
N VAL A 84 -1.04 8.26 -8.71
CA VAL A 84 -1.70 9.32 -7.95
C VAL A 84 -0.94 9.61 -6.66
N THR A 85 -0.82 10.90 -6.35
CA THR A 85 -0.27 11.34 -5.07
C THR A 85 -1.32 12.16 -4.32
N TYR A 86 -1.58 11.77 -3.09
CA TYR A 86 -2.38 12.51 -2.13
C TYR A 86 -1.47 13.22 -1.15
N ARG A 87 -1.88 14.40 -0.71
CA ARG A 87 -1.15 15.19 0.29
C ARG A 87 -2.06 15.51 1.47
N TYR A 88 -1.56 15.29 2.65
CA TYR A 88 -2.20 15.66 3.91
C TYR A 88 -1.76 17.04 4.41
N SER A 89 -2.49 17.61 5.36
CA SER A 89 -2.25 18.95 5.92
C SER A 89 -0.88 19.13 6.57
N ASP A 90 -0.34 18.06 7.14
CA ASP A 90 1.00 18.07 7.74
C ASP A 90 2.14 17.81 6.75
N GLY A 91 1.82 17.67 5.47
CA GLY A 91 2.80 17.42 4.42
C GLY A 91 3.08 15.95 4.13
N ALA A 92 2.58 15.02 4.92
CA ALA A 92 2.67 13.59 4.61
C ALA A 92 1.96 13.29 3.26
N LYS A 93 2.40 12.26 2.58
CA LYS A 93 1.87 11.91 1.26
C LYS A 93 1.60 10.41 1.15
N ILE A 94 0.58 10.08 0.35
CA ILE A 94 0.39 8.74 -0.19
C ILE A 94 0.80 8.78 -1.65
N ALA A 95 1.70 7.88 -2.06
CA ALA A 95 1.91 7.56 -3.46
C ALA A 95 1.13 6.27 -3.76
N TYR A 96 0.18 6.36 -4.67
CA TYR A 96 -0.63 5.23 -5.10
C TYR A 96 -0.41 4.93 -6.58
N GLU A 97 -0.25 3.66 -6.90
CA GLU A 97 -0.09 3.19 -8.26
C GLU A 97 -0.94 1.95 -8.51
N SER A 98 -1.61 1.88 -9.64
CA SER A 98 -2.35 0.69 -10.05
C SER A 98 -2.23 0.43 -11.53
N LEU A 99 -2.06 -0.84 -11.86
CA LEU A 99 -1.88 -1.34 -13.21
C LEU A 99 -2.57 -2.71 -13.32
N ILE A 100 -3.37 -2.91 -14.35
CA ILE A 100 -4.07 -4.18 -14.54
C ILE A 100 -3.59 -4.98 -15.74
N SER A 101 -2.42 -4.65 -16.26
CA SER A 101 -1.75 -5.38 -17.36
C SER A 101 -0.46 -6.08 -16.94
N ASN A 102 -0.08 -5.97 -15.66
CA ASN A 102 1.07 -6.63 -15.08
C ASN A 102 0.83 -6.84 -13.59
N LYS A 103 1.20 -8.00 -13.05
CA LYS A 103 0.96 -8.33 -11.64
C LYS A 103 2.23 -8.39 -10.79
N PHE A 104 3.37 -7.90 -11.32
CA PHE A 104 4.61 -7.93 -10.56
C PHE A 104 4.48 -7.16 -9.23
N ASN A 105 4.90 -7.78 -8.14
CA ASN A 105 4.73 -7.31 -6.77
C ASN A 105 3.27 -7.28 -6.25
N GLY A 106 2.27 -7.59 -7.07
CA GLY A 106 0.89 -7.73 -6.61
C GLY A 106 0.32 -6.49 -5.92
N MET A 107 -0.03 -6.62 -4.66
CA MET A 107 -0.59 -5.55 -3.84
C MET A 107 0.27 -5.36 -2.58
N GLU A 108 0.55 -4.11 -2.23
CA GLU A 108 1.28 -3.76 -1.03
C GLU A 108 0.83 -2.41 -0.49
N ASP A 109 0.78 -2.32 0.84
CA ASP A 109 0.59 -1.09 1.58
C ASP A 109 1.78 -0.90 2.52
N GLN A 110 2.57 0.12 2.26
CA GLN A 110 3.70 0.51 3.10
C GLN A 110 3.36 1.77 3.87
N ILE A 111 3.41 1.68 5.19
CA ILE A 111 3.21 2.82 6.08
C ILE A 111 4.56 3.20 6.68
N LEU A 112 5.03 4.39 6.31
CA LEU A 112 6.31 4.91 6.72
C LEU A 112 6.12 5.88 7.89
N GLY A 113 6.63 5.51 9.03
CA GLY A 113 6.68 6.35 10.22
C GLY A 113 8.10 6.79 10.53
N HIS A 114 8.27 7.81 11.36
CA HIS A 114 9.60 8.29 11.76
C HIS A 114 10.36 7.32 12.69
N LYS A 115 9.68 6.30 13.22
CA LYS A 115 10.31 5.27 14.06
C LYS A 115 10.31 3.90 13.43
N GLY A 116 9.74 3.75 12.26
CA GLY A 116 9.72 2.47 11.56
C GLY A 116 8.75 2.44 10.42
N THR A 117 8.86 1.43 9.61
CA THR A 117 8.05 1.19 8.43
C THR A 117 7.35 -0.15 8.55
N MET A 118 6.10 -0.20 8.14
CA MET A 118 5.32 -1.42 8.06
C MET A 118 5.05 -1.78 6.60
N GLU A 119 5.38 -2.99 6.21
CA GLU A 119 4.94 -3.61 4.95
C GLU A 119 3.79 -4.56 5.26
N MET A 120 2.58 -4.15 4.94
CA MET A 120 1.40 -4.85 5.45
C MET A 120 1.17 -6.20 4.79
N ALA A 121 1.34 -6.30 3.48
CA ALA A 121 1.14 -7.57 2.78
C ALA A 121 2.18 -8.64 3.18
N LYS A 122 3.35 -8.21 3.63
CA LYS A 122 4.40 -9.11 4.09
C LYS A 122 4.37 -9.37 5.60
N GLY A 123 3.63 -8.55 6.34
CA GLY A 123 3.61 -8.60 7.79
C GLY A 123 4.96 -8.29 8.43
N ILE A 124 5.73 -7.38 7.84
CA ILE A 124 7.08 -7.03 8.29
C ILE A 124 7.09 -5.62 8.83
N TYR A 125 7.78 -5.45 9.94
CA TYR A 125 8.03 -4.14 10.53
C TYR A 125 9.52 -3.88 10.60
N TYR A 126 9.94 -2.70 10.15
CA TYR A 126 11.32 -2.23 10.17
C TYR A 126 11.43 -1.09 11.16
N LEU A 127 12.44 -1.10 12.01
CA LEU A 127 12.73 0.00 12.92
C LEU A 127 13.62 1.04 12.25
N GLU A 128 13.29 2.31 12.47
CA GLU A 128 14.15 3.43 12.11
C GLU A 128 14.95 3.89 13.32
N GLU A 129 16.20 4.23 13.11
CA GLU A 129 17.02 4.87 14.13
C GLU A 129 16.60 6.32 14.29
N ASP A 130 16.53 6.76 15.55
CA ASP A 130 16.35 8.17 15.84
C ASP A 130 17.69 8.92 15.68
N HIS A 131 17.81 9.65 14.59
CA HIS A 131 19.01 10.44 14.27
C HIS A 131 19.09 11.78 15.03
N SER A 132 18.15 12.08 15.88
CA SER A 132 18.28 13.24 16.78
C SER A 132 19.42 13.04 17.77
N THR A 133 20.08 14.13 18.15
CA THR A 133 21.21 14.07 19.11
C THR A 133 20.79 13.46 20.45
N SER A 134 19.54 13.65 20.85
CA SER A 134 18.98 13.03 22.05
C SER A 134 18.64 11.55 21.84
N GLY A 135 18.03 11.21 20.71
CA GLY A 135 17.69 9.83 20.36
C GLY A 135 18.91 8.94 20.20
N ILE A 136 19.95 9.43 19.55
CA ILE A 136 21.22 8.71 19.42
C ILE A 136 21.84 8.43 20.80
N ARG A 137 21.83 9.44 21.70
CA ARG A 137 22.37 9.24 23.06
C ARG A 137 21.57 8.19 23.83
N GLN A 138 20.26 8.22 23.71
CA GLN A 138 19.39 7.23 24.34
C GLN A 138 19.65 5.83 23.79
N LEU A 139 19.76 5.70 22.47
CA LEU A 139 20.04 4.45 21.78
C LEU A 139 21.40 3.87 22.22
N ILE A 140 22.44 4.71 22.23
CA ILE A 140 23.77 4.29 22.70
C ILE A 140 23.72 3.79 24.15
N GLY A 141 22.95 4.45 24.99
CA GLY A 141 22.73 4.01 26.37
C GLY A 141 22.11 2.62 26.42
N GLN A 142 21.03 2.41 25.69
CA GLN A 142 20.34 1.12 25.66
C GLN A 142 21.20 -0.01 25.10
N VAL A 143 22.01 0.26 24.09
CA VAL A 143 22.96 -0.73 23.54
C VAL A 143 24.05 -1.07 24.55
N LYS A 144 24.59 -0.08 25.25
CA LYS A 144 25.59 -0.31 26.30
C LYS A 144 25.04 -1.13 27.45
N ASP A 145 23.81 -0.86 27.82
CA ASP A 145 23.11 -1.59 28.88
C ASP A 145 22.59 -2.95 28.43
N LYS A 146 22.84 -3.32 27.17
CA LYS A 146 22.40 -4.58 26.55
C LYS A 146 20.87 -4.78 26.59
N VAL A 147 20.12 -3.69 26.60
CA VAL A 147 18.66 -3.75 26.60
C VAL A 147 18.13 -4.27 25.28
N PHE A 148 18.73 -3.80 24.17
CA PHE A 148 18.51 -4.36 22.85
C PHE A 148 19.69 -4.02 21.92
N ALA A 149 19.78 -4.71 20.81
CA ALA A 149 20.72 -4.37 19.76
C ALA A 149 20.09 -3.32 18.84
N ALA A 150 20.80 -2.23 18.59
CA ALA A 150 20.38 -1.25 17.63
C ALA A 150 20.60 -1.75 16.19
N ILE A 151 19.59 -1.63 15.38
CA ILE A 151 19.65 -2.03 13.97
C ILE A 151 19.51 -0.77 13.13
N PRO A 152 20.57 -0.32 12.46
CA PRO A 152 20.48 0.86 11.62
C PRO A 152 19.65 0.59 10.37
N THR A 153 18.69 1.45 10.12
CA THR A 153 17.86 1.40 8.92
C THR A 153 18.24 2.47 7.89
N ALA A 154 19.06 3.42 8.29
CA ALA A 154 19.47 4.52 7.43
C ALA A 154 20.84 4.28 6.80
N GLY A 155 21.04 4.88 5.63
CA GLY A 155 22.28 4.83 4.88
C GLY A 155 22.29 3.87 3.71
N PRO A 156 23.37 3.80 2.95
CA PRO A 156 23.48 2.91 1.79
C PRO A 156 23.50 1.43 2.16
N SER A 157 23.45 1.14 3.44
CA SER A 157 23.52 -0.21 3.98
C SER A 157 22.17 -0.75 4.46
N TRP A 158 21.05 -0.14 4.06
CA TRP A 158 19.77 -0.76 4.35
C TRP A 158 19.76 -2.18 3.80
N ARG A 159 19.51 -3.13 4.64
CA ARG A 159 19.61 -4.55 4.30
C ARG A 159 18.39 -5.29 4.82
N PRO A 160 18.02 -6.39 4.17
CA PRO A 160 16.96 -7.26 4.68
C PRO A 160 17.21 -7.73 6.12
N GLU A 161 18.46 -7.80 6.53
CA GLU A 161 18.81 -8.20 7.88
C GLU A 161 18.39 -7.20 8.96
N THR A 162 18.07 -5.99 8.57
CA THR A 162 17.54 -4.99 9.49
C THR A 162 16.04 -5.11 9.72
N LYS A 163 15.36 -5.98 8.99
CA LYS A 163 13.96 -6.22 9.23
C LYS A 163 13.79 -6.91 10.58
N MET A 164 12.82 -6.46 11.32
CA MET A 164 12.34 -7.20 12.45
C MET A 164 11.16 -8.03 12.00
N GLU A 165 11.28 -9.31 12.16
CA GLU A 165 10.14 -10.15 11.97
C GLU A 165 9.08 -9.76 12.97
N TYR A 166 7.93 -9.54 12.45
CA TYR A 166 6.78 -9.31 13.19
C TYR A 166 6.46 -10.52 14.03
N THR A 167 6.18 -10.27 15.23
CA THR A 167 5.68 -11.34 16.08
C THR A 167 4.26 -11.69 15.67
N PRO A 168 3.96 -12.94 15.45
CA PRO A 168 2.64 -13.35 15.02
C PRO A 168 1.47 -12.80 15.84
N HIS A 169 1.73 -12.55 17.11
CA HIS A 169 0.72 -11.98 17.96
C HIS A 169 0.18 -10.65 17.54
N PHE A 170 1.04 -9.80 17.07
CA PHE A 170 0.63 -8.45 16.78
C PHE A 170 -0.35 -8.39 15.62
N ILE A 171 -0.20 -9.23 14.63
CA ILE A 171 -1.04 -9.18 13.46
C ILE A 171 -2.24 -10.06 13.61
N ILE A 172 -2.08 -11.22 14.15
CA ILE A 172 -3.18 -12.15 14.31
C ILE A 172 -4.24 -11.60 15.26
N GLU A 173 -3.83 -10.92 16.29
CA GLU A 173 -4.75 -10.24 17.18
C GLU A 173 -5.42 -9.02 16.57
N GLY A 174 -4.90 -8.54 15.47
CA GLY A 174 -5.42 -7.38 14.78
C GLY A 174 -6.49 -7.69 13.74
N ASP A 175 -6.99 -8.86 13.65
CA ASP A 175 -8.00 -9.25 12.67
C ASP A 175 -7.74 -8.81 11.24
N ILE A 176 -6.51 -8.52 11.03
CA ILE A 176 -6.18 -7.97 9.78
C ILE A 176 -6.33 -8.95 8.69
N GLN A 177 -6.37 -10.17 9.05
CA GLN A 177 -6.56 -11.13 8.10
C GLN A 177 -7.82 -10.98 7.36
N VAL A 178 -8.48 -10.10 7.77
CA VAL A 178 -9.56 -10.00 7.18
C VAL A 178 -9.62 -9.64 5.89
N ASN A 179 -9.10 -9.58 5.40
CA ASN A 179 -9.07 -9.28 4.59
C ASN A 179 -9.04 -9.25 3.37
N ASN A 180 -9.41 -9.24 2.83
CA ASN A 180 -9.69 -8.84 1.68
C ASN A 180 -8.77 -8.92 0.69
N GLY A 181 -8.05 -9.81 0.72
CA GLY A 181 -7.09 -9.87 -0.20
C GLY A 181 -5.82 -9.37 0.14
N LEU A 182 -5.77 -8.85 1.17
CA LEU A 182 -4.52 -8.65 1.73
C LEU A 182 -4.08 -9.89 2.28
N SER A 183 -3.96 -10.74 1.60
CA SER A 183 -3.43 -11.91 1.94
C SER A 183 -2.50 -11.89 2.95
N MET A 184 -2.88 -11.88 3.97
CA MET A 184 -2.16 -11.73 4.88
C MET A 184 -1.71 -12.82 5.36
N ILE A 185 -1.09 -12.88 5.78
CA ILE A 185 -0.59 -13.24 6.88
C ILE A 185 -1.06 -14.49 7.35
N GLY A 186 -0.23 -15.30 7.56
CA GLY A 186 -0.51 -16.59 8.07
C GLY A 186 -1.33 -17.42 7.16
N ALA A 187 -1.65 -16.87 6.09
CA ALA A 187 -2.34 -17.61 5.11
C ALA A 187 -1.54 -18.77 4.60
N ASP A 188 -0.28 -18.62 4.66
CA ASP A 188 0.57 -19.62 4.10
C ASP A 188 1.21 -20.47 5.15
N LYS A 189 0.35 -21.05 5.91
CA LYS A 189 0.86 -22.03 6.80
C LYS A 189 0.47 -23.38 6.38
N ASP A 190 1.02 -23.77 5.29
CA ASP A 190 1.05 -25.18 4.97
C ASP A 190 2.46 -25.57 4.58
#